data_d25e33332a63ee85ac9b107128ec29f6
#
_entry.id   d25e33332a63ee85ac9b107128ec29f6
#
_cell.length_a   1.000
_cell.length_b   1.000
_cell.length_c   1.000
_cell.angle_alpha   90.00
_cell.angle_beta   90.00
_cell.angle_gamma   90.00
#
_symmetry.space_group_name_H-M   'P 1'
#
loop_
_entity.id
_entity.type
_entity.pdbx_description
1 polymer ?
#
loop_
_entity_poly.entity_id
_entity_poly.type
_entity_poly.pdbx_seq_one_letter_code
_entity_poly.pdbx_strand_id
1 'polypeptide(L)'
;MSKAKCIMVQGTMSGAGKSLLCAALCRIFAQDGWRVAPFKSQNMALNSFVTRDGLEMGRAQVVQAQAAGIEPDVRMNPILLKPSSDVGSQVIVNGEVRGQMKAADYFRHKKQLIPDILTAYNSLAEEVDIIVIEGAGSPAEINLKADDIVNMGLAKLVDAPVLLAGDIDRGGVFAQLYGTVELLEPEERARIQGLIINKFRGDVEILRPGLTMLEEKTRLPVLGVVPYLNVDIEDEDSLSQRLDVKNVVKPLDVAIIRLPRLSNFTDFISLEQHPLLGVRYVESTRGLGAPDCIILPGTKNTVDDLLWLRQSGLEAAILKLAERGTPILGVCGGYQMLGQQLDDPTGSESGRVQSLRGLGLLPTRTVFSEQKRRTQVTATVTAEPFAGAKLTGYEIHTGRTVVEGTPFDTLADGQPEGCVNGSVFGTYLHGLFDTGELTEKLTVFLCKQKGIAPEAAALVPMEQYRQQQFDLLADGVRGALDMAAVYRAMGMER
;
A
#
# COMPACT_ATOMS: atom_id res chain seq x y z
N MET A 1 -2.06 -15.16 31.79
CA MET A 1 -3.01 -14.66 30.77
C MET A 1 -3.11 -15.73 29.70
N SER A 2 -4.29 -16.00 29.10
CA SER A 2 -4.39 -16.95 27.99
C SER A 2 -3.66 -16.31 26.79
N LYS A 3 -2.91 -17.12 26.04
CA LYS A 3 -2.27 -16.69 24.79
C LYS A 3 -3.37 -16.19 23.84
N ALA A 4 -3.12 -15.10 23.09
CA ALA A 4 -4.05 -14.58 22.08
C ALA A 4 -4.56 -15.72 21.17
N LYS A 5 -5.83 -15.66 20.80
CA LYS A 5 -6.38 -16.50 19.74
C LYS A 5 -5.92 -15.98 18.39
N CYS A 6 -5.91 -16.84 17.37
CA CYS A 6 -5.56 -16.39 16.02
C CYS A 6 -6.45 -17.05 14.97
N ILE A 7 -6.55 -16.40 13.83
CA ILE A 7 -7.16 -16.91 12.60
C ILE A 7 -6.30 -16.48 11.41
N MET A 8 -6.08 -17.36 10.45
CA MET A 8 -5.26 -17.07 9.28
C MET A 8 -6.10 -17.13 8.00
N VAL A 9 -6.05 -16.08 7.20
CA VAL A 9 -6.66 -16.06 5.87
C VAL A 9 -5.60 -16.37 4.83
N GLN A 10 -5.76 -17.47 4.11
CA GLN A 10 -4.95 -17.83 2.96
C GLN A 10 -5.79 -17.73 1.69
N GLY A 11 -5.18 -17.59 0.52
CA GLY A 11 -5.87 -17.50 -0.75
C GLY A 11 -5.37 -18.52 -1.74
N THR A 12 -6.23 -18.93 -2.67
CA THR A 12 -5.85 -19.83 -3.77
C THR A 12 -4.87 -19.19 -4.76
N MET A 13 -4.72 -17.85 -4.70
CA MET A 13 -3.84 -17.06 -5.58
C MET A 13 -3.58 -15.68 -4.99
N SER A 14 -2.61 -14.94 -5.57
CA SER A 14 -2.49 -13.50 -5.37
C SER A 14 -3.75 -12.80 -5.87
N GLY A 15 -4.19 -11.74 -5.17
CA GLY A 15 -5.41 -11.02 -5.54
C GLY A 15 -6.72 -11.72 -5.16
N ALA A 16 -6.72 -12.86 -4.46
CA ALA A 16 -7.93 -13.51 -3.96
C ALA A 16 -8.72 -12.67 -2.92
N GLY A 17 -8.19 -11.53 -2.51
CA GLY A 17 -8.82 -10.60 -1.56
C GLY A 17 -8.47 -10.88 -0.10
N LYS A 18 -7.37 -11.57 0.18
CA LYS A 18 -6.89 -11.86 1.55
C LYS A 18 -6.78 -10.60 2.40
N SER A 19 -6.15 -9.55 1.88
CA SER A 19 -5.89 -8.31 2.63
C SER A 19 -7.18 -7.61 3.05
N LEU A 20 -8.19 -7.55 2.15
CA LEU A 20 -9.51 -7.00 2.46
C LEU A 20 -10.26 -7.87 3.47
N LEU A 21 -10.21 -9.20 3.34
CA LEU A 21 -10.83 -10.12 4.32
C LEU A 21 -10.17 -9.98 5.69
N CYS A 22 -8.84 -9.85 5.76
CA CYS A 22 -8.14 -9.59 7.01
C CYS A 22 -8.51 -8.23 7.62
N ALA A 23 -8.59 -7.17 6.82
CA ALA A 23 -9.04 -5.85 7.27
C ALA A 23 -10.49 -5.91 7.80
N ALA A 24 -11.39 -6.60 7.08
CA ALA A 24 -12.75 -6.84 7.55
C ALA A 24 -12.80 -7.56 8.89
N LEU A 25 -12.07 -8.67 9.03
CA LEU A 25 -12.03 -9.44 10.29
C LEU A 25 -11.44 -8.61 11.42
N CYS A 26 -10.37 -7.83 11.17
CA CYS A 26 -9.82 -6.89 12.15
C CYS A 26 -10.89 -5.90 12.62
N ARG A 27 -11.64 -5.28 11.69
CA ARG A 27 -12.72 -4.35 12.03
C ARG A 27 -13.87 -5.03 12.76
N ILE A 28 -14.31 -6.19 12.28
CA ILE A 28 -15.40 -6.98 12.88
C ILE A 28 -15.08 -7.33 14.34
N PHE A 29 -13.90 -7.90 14.59
CA PHE A 29 -13.53 -8.28 15.95
C PHE A 29 -13.34 -7.07 16.87
N ALA A 30 -12.81 -5.95 16.34
CA ALA A 30 -12.73 -4.71 17.11
C ALA A 30 -14.11 -4.15 17.46
N GLN A 31 -15.06 -4.13 16.52
CA GLN A 31 -16.45 -3.75 16.78
C GLN A 31 -17.13 -4.68 17.79
N ASP A 32 -16.73 -5.94 17.83
CA ASP A 32 -17.22 -6.94 18.80
C ASP A 32 -16.56 -6.80 20.20
N GLY A 33 -15.66 -5.81 20.37
CA GLY A 33 -15.04 -5.45 21.65
C GLY A 33 -13.72 -6.17 21.96
N TRP A 34 -13.15 -6.92 21.02
CA TRP A 34 -11.86 -7.56 21.18
C TRP A 34 -10.69 -6.62 20.88
N ARG A 35 -9.58 -6.79 21.59
CA ARG A 35 -8.29 -6.17 21.20
C ARG A 35 -7.70 -7.00 20.07
N VAL A 36 -7.50 -6.40 18.91
CA VAL A 36 -7.14 -7.12 17.68
C VAL A 36 -5.88 -6.53 17.09
N ALA A 37 -4.97 -7.38 16.62
CA ALA A 37 -3.85 -6.96 15.78
C ALA A 37 -3.80 -7.79 14.48
N PRO A 38 -3.47 -7.17 13.33
CA PRO A 38 -3.11 -7.91 12.13
C PRO A 38 -1.70 -8.47 12.23
N PHE A 39 -1.41 -9.50 11.44
CA PHE A 39 -0.07 -10.04 11.29
C PHE A 39 0.17 -10.61 9.91
N LYS A 40 1.33 -10.29 9.32
CA LYS A 40 1.81 -10.91 8.07
C LYS A 40 3.31 -11.10 8.20
N SER A 41 3.76 -12.33 8.29
CA SER A 41 5.17 -12.64 8.57
C SER A 41 6.13 -12.02 7.58
N GLN A 42 5.77 -12.05 6.28
CA GLN A 42 6.53 -11.46 5.21
C GLN A 42 5.62 -10.78 4.22
N ASN A 43 5.94 -9.54 3.86
CA ASN A 43 5.29 -8.82 2.80
C ASN A 43 6.28 -8.48 1.67
N MET A 44 5.78 -8.41 0.44
CA MET A 44 6.54 -7.91 -0.71
C MET A 44 5.74 -6.77 -1.34
N ALA A 45 6.15 -5.53 -1.09
CA ALA A 45 5.45 -4.34 -1.58
C ALA A 45 6.40 -3.16 -1.78
N LEU A 46 6.08 -2.29 -2.73
CA LEU A 46 6.74 -0.99 -2.90
C LEU A 46 6.15 0.07 -1.96
N ASN A 47 4.86 -0.07 -1.63
CA ASN A 47 4.18 0.81 -0.68
C ASN A 47 4.57 0.47 0.74
N SER A 48 5.11 1.43 1.45
CA SER A 48 5.48 1.29 2.85
C SER A 48 5.04 2.50 3.67
N PHE A 49 5.11 2.34 4.96
CA PHE A 49 4.75 3.34 5.95
C PHE A 49 5.85 3.41 6.99
N VAL A 50 6.00 4.56 7.64
CA VAL A 50 6.92 4.76 8.75
C VAL A 50 6.11 4.84 10.05
N THR A 51 6.40 3.97 11.00
CA THR A 51 5.79 3.99 12.33
C THR A 51 6.26 5.21 13.15
N ARG A 52 5.61 5.46 14.30
CA ARG A 52 6.03 6.54 15.20
C ARG A 52 7.50 6.43 15.64
N ASP A 53 7.99 5.21 15.76
CA ASP A 53 9.37 4.91 16.18
C ASP A 53 10.37 5.01 15.02
N GLY A 54 9.95 5.45 13.83
CA GLY A 54 10.80 5.59 12.66
C GLY A 54 11.13 4.26 11.97
N LEU A 55 10.35 3.20 12.22
CA LEU A 55 10.52 1.88 11.62
C LEU A 55 9.63 1.72 10.39
N GLU A 56 10.08 0.92 9.42
CA GLU A 56 9.39 0.74 8.13
C GLU A 56 8.59 -0.54 8.09
N MET A 57 7.32 -0.48 7.65
CA MET A 57 6.45 -1.65 7.47
C MET A 57 5.61 -1.55 6.20
N GLY A 58 5.05 -2.68 5.76
CA GLY A 58 4.18 -2.76 4.58
C GLY A 58 2.83 -2.08 4.79
N ARG A 59 2.32 -1.40 3.76
CA ARG A 59 1.08 -0.61 3.83
C ARG A 59 -0.15 -1.46 4.14
N ALA A 60 -0.24 -2.71 3.68
CA ALA A 60 -1.39 -3.57 3.94
C ALA A 60 -1.66 -3.77 5.44
N GLN A 61 -0.62 -3.99 6.25
CA GLN A 61 -0.78 -4.17 7.70
C GLN A 61 -1.09 -2.86 8.41
N VAL A 62 -0.68 -1.71 7.85
CA VAL A 62 -1.11 -0.38 8.32
C VAL A 62 -2.62 -0.23 8.16
N VAL A 63 -3.16 -0.54 6.99
CA VAL A 63 -4.60 -0.51 6.71
C VAL A 63 -5.38 -1.44 7.65
N GLN A 64 -4.87 -2.65 7.89
CA GLN A 64 -5.49 -3.61 8.80
C GLN A 64 -5.42 -3.16 10.26
N ALA A 65 -4.33 -2.52 10.69
CA ALA A 65 -4.22 -1.92 12.02
C ALA A 65 -5.21 -0.76 12.21
N GLN A 66 -5.33 0.12 11.21
CA GLN A 66 -6.30 1.20 11.19
C GLN A 66 -7.74 0.68 11.21
N ALA A 67 -8.04 -0.42 10.50
CA ALA A 67 -9.33 -1.11 10.57
C ALA A 67 -9.62 -1.66 11.97
N ALA A 68 -8.60 -2.17 12.67
CA ALA A 68 -8.70 -2.60 14.06
C ALA A 68 -8.78 -1.44 15.07
N GLY A 69 -8.58 -0.18 14.63
CA GLY A 69 -8.57 0.99 15.50
C GLY A 69 -7.32 1.11 16.36
N ILE A 70 -6.19 0.54 15.93
CA ILE A 70 -4.92 0.59 16.64
C ILE A 70 -3.82 1.25 15.81
N GLU A 71 -2.80 1.77 16.47
CA GLU A 71 -1.61 2.31 15.81
C GLU A 71 -0.83 1.20 15.10
N PRO A 72 -0.32 1.48 13.88
CA PRO A 72 0.55 0.55 13.19
C PRO A 72 1.86 0.30 13.95
N ASP A 73 2.22 -0.96 14.09
CA ASP A 73 3.43 -1.44 14.77
C ASP A 73 4.20 -2.37 13.84
N VAL A 74 5.50 -2.21 13.75
CA VAL A 74 6.36 -3.00 12.85
C VAL A 74 6.29 -4.50 13.12
N ARG A 75 5.97 -4.91 14.36
CA ARG A 75 5.76 -6.32 14.73
C ARG A 75 4.63 -6.98 13.93
N MET A 76 3.69 -6.20 13.39
CA MET A 76 2.61 -6.69 12.52
C MET A 76 3.11 -7.15 11.15
N ASN A 77 4.29 -6.67 10.72
CA ASN A 77 4.95 -7.08 9.48
C ASN A 77 6.48 -7.13 9.67
N PRO A 78 7.00 -8.17 10.34
CA PRO A 78 8.41 -8.25 10.70
C PRO A 78 9.36 -8.34 9.50
N ILE A 79 8.91 -8.88 8.36
CA ILE A 79 9.74 -8.98 7.16
C ILE A 79 9.06 -8.22 6.01
N LEU A 80 9.73 -7.21 5.48
CA LEU A 80 9.31 -6.48 4.28
C LEU A 80 10.38 -6.60 3.20
N LEU A 81 9.97 -7.04 2.02
CA LEU A 81 10.79 -7.08 0.81
C LEU A 81 10.36 -5.97 -0.13
N LYS A 82 11.29 -5.08 -0.50
CA LYS A 82 11.05 -4.03 -1.50
C LYS A 82 11.82 -4.34 -2.77
N PRO A 83 11.13 -4.76 -3.86
CA PRO A 83 11.78 -4.99 -5.14
C PRO A 83 12.58 -3.77 -5.58
N SER A 84 13.88 -3.94 -5.82
CA SER A 84 14.79 -2.88 -6.28
C SER A 84 15.24 -3.09 -7.73
N SER A 85 15.15 -4.33 -8.22
CA SER A 85 15.43 -4.75 -9.60
C SER A 85 14.64 -6.01 -9.93
N ASP A 86 14.71 -6.48 -11.17
CA ASP A 86 14.02 -7.71 -11.62
C ASP A 86 14.45 -8.97 -10.84
N VAL A 87 15.61 -8.96 -10.21
CA VAL A 87 16.18 -10.13 -9.53
C VAL A 87 16.62 -9.87 -8.09
N GLY A 88 16.37 -8.68 -7.55
CA GLY A 88 16.81 -8.30 -6.21
C GLY A 88 15.80 -7.46 -5.44
N SER A 89 15.85 -7.63 -4.12
CA SER A 89 15.01 -6.86 -3.18
C SER A 89 15.82 -6.31 -2.03
N GLN A 90 15.45 -5.15 -1.55
CA GLN A 90 15.88 -4.67 -0.24
C GLN A 90 15.12 -5.45 0.82
N VAL A 91 15.85 -6.10 1.73
CA VAL A 91 15.32 -6.86 2.84
C VAL A 91 15.28 -5.99 4.08
N ILE A 92 14.09 -5.84 4.66
CA ILE A 92 13.83 -5.08 5.87
C ILE A 92 13.33 -6.07 6.92
N VAL A 93 13.96 -6.07 8.09
CA VAL A 93 13.61 -6.97 9.21
C VAL A 93 13.31 -6.12 10.43
N ASN A 94 12.12 -6.29 11.01
CA ASN A 94 11.63 -5.49 12.14
C ASN A 94 11.78 -3.97 11.91
N GLY A 95 11.49 -3.53 10.68
CA GLY A 95 11.53 -2.14 10.26
C GLY A 95 12.92 -1.59 9.92
N GLU A 96 13.98 -2.39 10.07
CA GLU A 96 15.35 -1.99 9.77
C GLU A 96 15.89 -2.64 8.51
N VAL A 97 16.61 -1.87 7.68
CA VAL A 97 17.23 -2.38 6.46
C VAL A 97 18.37 -3.34 6.81
N ARG A 98 18.28 -4.59 6.39
CA ARG A 98 19.34 -5.60 6.54
C ARG A 98 20.28 -5.62 5.35
N GLY A 99 19.84 -5.20 4.18
CA GLY A 99 20.66 -5.13 2.97
C GLY A 99 19.87 -5.45 1.69
N GLN A 100 20.60 -5.55 0.58
CA GLN A 100 20.09 -5.98 -0.70
C GLN A 100 20.38 -7.46 -0.90
N MET A 101 19.40 -8.25 -1.34
CA MET A 101 19.56 -9.67 -1.61
C MET A 101 18.96 -10.04 -2.97
N LYS A 102 19.61 -10.93 -3.70
CA LYS A 102 18.98 -11.58 -4.86
C LYS A 102 17.93 -12.57 -4.38
N ALA A 103 16.89 -12.76 -5.17
CA ALA A 103 15.79 -13.68 -4.84
C ALA A 103 16.27 -15.08 -4.46
N ALA A 104 17.21 -15.66 -5.23
CA ALA A 104 17.79 -16.98 -4.96
C ALA A 104 18.54 -17.06 -3.61
N ASP A 105 19.22 -15.98 -3.22
CA ASP A 105 19.94 -15.93 -1.93
C ASP A 105 18.97 -15.76 -0.77
N TYR A 106 17.96 -14.92 -0.95
CA TYR A 106 16.89 -14.76 0.02
C TYR A 106 16.17 -16.09 0.30
N PHE A 107 15.80 -16.84 -0.74
CA PHE A 107 15.14 -18.14 -0.59
C PHE A 107 15.97 -19.14 0.21
N ARG A 108 17.30 -19.15 0.07
CA ARG A 108 18.17 -20.04 0.85
C ARG A 108 18.29 -19.67 2.32
N HIS A 109 18.07 -18.40 2.67
CA HIS A 109 18.32 -17.89 4.01
C HIS A 109 17.05 -17.50 4.77
N LYS A 110 15.87 -17.45 4.13
CA LYS A 110 14.64 -16.91 4.76
C LYS A 110 14.20 -17.67 6.00
N LYS A 111 14.53 -18.96 6.14
CA LYS A 111 14.25 -19.70 7.38
C LYS A 111 15.02 -19.18 8.61
N GLN A 112 16.14 -18.52 8.41
CA GLN A 112 16.89 -17.88 9.49
C GLN A 112 16.14 -16.70 10.10
N LEU A 113 15.09 -16.19 9.42
CA LEU A 113 14.23 -15.12 9.90
C LEU A 113 13.06 -15.61 10.77
N ILE A 114 12.88 -16.95 10.93
CA ILE A 114 11.82 -17.52 11.77
C ILE A 114 11.89 -17.01 13.23
N PRO A 115 13.07 -16.91 13.87
CA PRO A 115 13.14 -16.33 15.22
C PRO A 115 12.63 -14.89 15.30
N ASP A 116 12.95 -14.03 14.30
CA ASP A 116 12.46 -12.65 14.23
C ASP A 116 10.94 -12.62 14.09
N ILE A 117 10.37 -13.47 13.21
CA ILE A 117 8.93 -13.62 13.00
C ILE A 117 8.22 -14.05 14.29
N LEU A 118 8.72 -15.08 14.97
CA LEU A 118 8.11 -15.60 16.18
C LEU A 118 8.24 -14.65 17.36
N THR A 119 9.34 -13.92 17.47
CA THR A 119 9.51 -12.87 18.49
C THR A 119 8.46 -11.78 18.31
N ALA A 120 8.29 -11.27 17.08
CA ALA A 120 7.28 -10.27 16.78
C ALA A 120 5.85 -10.78 17.06
N TYR A 121 5.52 -11.98 16.58
CA TYR A 121 4.22 -12.60 16.79
C TYR A 121 3.89 -12.81 18.28
N ASN A 122 4.82 -13.41 19.05
CA ASN A 122 4.59 -13.71 20.45
C ASN A 122 4.46 -12.44 21.30
N SER A 123 5.25 -11.40 20.99
CA SER A 123 5.13 -10.09 21.64
C SER A 123 3.77 -9.45 21.41
N LEU A 124 3.25 -9.46 20.18
CA LEU A 124 1.88 -8.99 19.89
C LEU A 124 0.82 -9.84 20.62
N ALA A 125 1.02 -11.16 20.67
CA ALA A 125 0.08 -12.10 21.32
C ALA A 125 -0.05 -11.89 22.83
N GLU A 126 0.86 -11.19 23.48
CA GLU A 126 0.77 -10.80 24.88
C GLU A 126 -0.11 -9.57 25.11
N GLU A 127 -0.30 -8.74 24.08
CA GLU A 127 -0.96 -7.43 24.19
C GLU A 127 -2.41 -7.44 23.68
N VAL A 128 -2.79 -8.42 22.84
CA VAL A 128 -4.11 -8.48 22.19
C VAL A 128 -4.85 -9.79 22.53
N ASP A 129 -6.12 -9.82 22.20
CA ASP A 129 -6.97 -11.01 22.40
C ASP A 129 -7.04 -11.88 21.14
N ILE A 130 -6.97 -11.24 19.95
CA ILE A 130 -7.04 -11.91 18.63
C ILE A 130 -5.95 -11.37 17.71
N ILE A 131 -5.27 -12.30 17.01
CA ILE A 131 -4.38 -11.96 15.89
C ILE A 131 -5.00 -12.47 14.59
N VAL A 132 -5.24 -11.57 13.64
CA VAL A 132 -5.66 -11.87 12.27
C VAL A 132 -4.44 -11.98 11.38
N ILE A 133 -4.16 -13.19 10.87
CA ILE A 133 -2.96 -13.47 10.10
C ILE A 133 -3.29 -13.49 8.61
N GLU A 134 -2.50 -12.78 7.80
CA GLU A 134 -2.58 -12.79 6.35
C GLU A 134 -1.50 -13.67 5.75
N GLY A 135 -1.90 -14.65 4.90
CA GLY A 135 -0.97 -15.41 4.07
C GLY A 135 -0.52 -14.64 2.83
N ALA A 136 0.46 -15.19 2.11
CA ALA A 136 1.01 -14.58 0.90
C ALA A 136 0.90 -15.54 -0.31
N GLY A 137 0.43 -15.04 -1.47
CA GLY A 137 0.24 -15.86 -2.66
C GLY A 137 -0.74 -17.01 -2.42
N SER A 138 -0.29 -18.25 -2.70
CA SER A 138 -1.05 -19.48 -2.52
C SER A 138 -0.28 -20.51 -1.69
N PRO A 139 -0.92 -21.26 -0.79
CA PRO A 139 -0.29 -22.38 -0.10
C PRO A 139 -0.04 -23.58 -1.03
N ALA A 140 -0.60 -23.57 -2.23
CA ALA A 140 -0.43 -24.64 -3.25
C ALA A 140 0.85 -24.51 -4.08
N GLU A 141 1.74 -23.54 -3.75
CA GLU A 141 3.07 -23.43 -4.38
C GLU A 141 3.99 -24.54 -3.87
N ILE A 142 3.71 -25.79 -4.30
CA ILE A 142 4.34 -27.01 -3.77
C ILE A 142 5.86 -27.05 -3.96
N ASN A 143 6.37 -26.36 -4.98
CA ASN A 143 7.80 -26.20 -5.24
C ASN A 143 8.52 -25.30 -4.24
N LEU A 144 7.79 -24.45 -3.48
CA LEU A 144 8.33 -23.51 -2.48
C LEU A 144 8.04 -23.96 -1.04
N LYS A 145 7.34 -25.08 -0.88
CA LYS A 145 6.79 -25.57 0.40
C LYS A 145 7.84 -25.82 1.48
N ALA A 146 9.01 -26.37 1.08
CA ALA A 146 10.07 -26.71 2.02
C ALA A 146 10.58 -25.51 2.85
N ASP A 147 10.45 -24.29 2.29
CA ASP A 147 10.92 -23.06 2.90
C ASP A 147 9.77 -22.06 3.15
N ASP A 148 8.54 -22.57 3.30
CA ASP A 148 7.37 -21.73 3.58
C ASP A 148 7.43 -21.13 4.98
N ILE A 149 7.42 -19.79 5.04
CA ILE A 149 7.34 -19.00 6.28
C ILE A 149 6.13 -18.07 6.29
N VAL A 150 5.23 -18.20 5.30
CA VAL A 150 4.16 -17.22 5.07
C VAL A 150 2.74 -17.82 5.02
N ASN A 151 2.62 -19.11 4.68
CA ASN A 151 1.33 -19.80 4.56
C ASN A 151 1.24 -20.95 5.55
N MET A 152 1.19 -22.22 5.10
CA MET A 152 1.08 -23.38 5.99
C MET A 152 2.28 -23.55 6.92
N GLY A 153 3.48 -23.12 6.49
CA GLY A 153 4.66 -23.07 7.35
C GLY A 153 4.45 -22.18 8.56
N LEU A 154 3.95 -20.96 8.36
CA LEU A 154 3.60 -20.06 9.48
C LEU A 154 2.44 -20.61 10.29
N ALA A 155 1.38 -21.12 9.65
CA ALA A 155 0.22 -21.68 10.32
C ALA A 155 0.61 -22.81 11.30
N LYS A 156 1.58 -23.64 10.93
CA LYS A 156 2.14 -24.69 11.83
C LYS A 156 2.92 -24.09 13.00
N LEU A 157 3.73 -23.07 12.76
CA LEU A 157 4.59 -22.45 13.78
C LEU A 157 3.78 -21.78 14.90
N VAL A 158 2.64 -21.16 14.56
CA VAL A 158 1.81 -20.41 15.52
C VAL A 158 0.50 -21.12 15.87
N ASP A 159 0.32 -22.36 15.37
CA ASP A 159 -0.88 -23.19 15.54
C ASP A 159 -2.18 -22.50 15.09
N ALA A 160 -2.13 -21.84 13.93
CA ALA A 160 -3.26 -21.08 13.42
C ALA A 160 -4.26 -21.96 12.65
N PRO A 161 -5.56 -21.84 12.94
CA PRO A 161 -6.63 -22.31 12.05
C PRO A 161 -6.68 -21.41 10.79
N VAL A 162 -7.01 -22.02 9.65
CA VAL A 162 -6.93 -21.38 8.34
C VAL A 162 -8.31 -21.27 7.70
N LEU A 163 -8.61 -20.11 7.15
CA LEU A 163 -9.71 -19.87 6.21
C LEU A 163 -9.11 -19.72 4.81
N LEU A 164 -9.54 -20.56 3.88
CA LEU A 164 -9.04 -20.54 2.51
C LEU A 164 -10.01 -19.80 1.58
N ALA A 165 -9.57 -18.67 1.02
CA ALA A 165 -10.37 -17.82 0.14
C ALA A 165 -10.04 -18.03 -1.33
N GLY A 166 -11.06 -18.15 -2.18
CA GLY A 166 -10.97 -18.21 -3.64
C GLY A 166 -11.68 -17.04 -4.30
N ASP A 167 -11.10 -16.49 -5.38
CA ASP A 167 -11.67 -15.42 -6.21
C ASP A 167 -12.56 -16.02 -7.30
N ILE A 168 -13.87 -15.73 -7.26
CA ILE A 168 -14.82 -16.22 -8.27
C ILE A 168 -14.92 -15.30 -9.49
N ASP A 169 -14.57 -14.03 -9.37
CA ASP A 169 -14.72 -13.03 -10.44
C ASP A 169 -13.87 -13.37 -11.68
N ARG A 170 -12.74 -14.05 -11.47
CA ARG A 170 -11.85 -14.52 -12.55
C ARG A 170 -12.22 -15.87 -13.14
N GLY A 171 -13.22 -16.56 -12.57
CA GLY A 171 -13.62 -17.91 -12.98
C GLY A 171 -12.73 -19.01 -12.40
N GLY A 172 -13.21 -20.26 -12.42
CA GLY A 172 -12.47 -21.44 -12.01
C GLY A 172 -12.32 -21.63 -10.49
N VAL A 173 -13.03 -20.89 -9.65
CA VAL A 173 -12.89 -20.89 -8.19
C VAL A 173 -13.04 -22.28 -7.56
N PHE A 174 -13.94 -23.11 -8.05
CA PHE A 174 -14.13 -24.50 -7.55
C PHE A 174 -12.88 -25.35 -7.77
N ALA A 175 -12.29 -25.26 -8.98
CA ALA A 175 -11.05 -25.97 -9.29
C ALA A 175 -9.87 -25.44 -8.45
N GLN A 176 -9.79 -24.13 -8.25
CA GLN A 176 -8.74 -23.51 -7.43
C GLN A 176 -8.85 -23.95 -5.96
N LEU A 177 -10.04 -23.88 -5.35
CA LEU A 177 -10.25 -24.29 -3.96
C LEU A 177 -9.99 -25.79 -3.79
N TYR A 178 -10.62 -26.63 -4.63
CA TYR A 178 -10.43 -28.08 -4.58
C TYR A 178 -8.96 -28.46 -4.81
N GLY A 179 -8.33 -27.94 -5.85
CA GLY A 179 -6.94 -28.25 -6.17
C GLY A 179 -5.98 -27.79 -5.09
N THR A 180 -6.22 -26.60 -4.49
CA THR A 180 -5.41 -26.12 -3.38
C THR A 180 -5.49 -27.07 -2.18
N VAL A 181 -6.70 -27.49 -1.79
CA VAL A 181 -6.90 -28.42 -0.67
C VAL A 181 -6.25 -29.77 -0.96
N GLU A 182 -6.36 -30.30 -2.18
CA GLU A 182 -5.79 -31.61 -2.54
C GLU A 182 -4.25 -31.61 -2.63
N LEU A 183 -3.62 -30.47 -2.96
CA LEU A 183 -2.16 -30.36 -3.02
C LEU A 183 -1.50 -30.21 -1.64
N LEU A 184 -2.28 -29.96 -0.59
CA LEU A 184 -1.77 -29.84 0.77
C LEU A 184 -1.60 -31.22 1.44
N GLU A 185 -0.60 -31.32 2.31
CA GLU A 185 -0.40 -32.48 3.14
C GLU A 185 -1.57 -32.67 4.14
N PRO A 186 -1.82 -33.89 4.61
CA PRO A 186 -2.94 -34.15 5.55
C PRO A 186 -2.92 -33.24 6.78
N GLU A 187 -1.75 -32.99 7.36
CA GLU A 187 -1.58 -32.12 8.54
C GLU A 187 -1.92 -30.64 8.21
N GLU A 188 -1.59 -30.18 7.02
CA GLU A 188 -1.89 -28.83 6.56
C GLU A 188 -3.37 -28.67 6.23
N ARG A 189 -3.94 -29.68 5.56
CA ARG A 189 -5.37 -29.75 5.24
C ARG A 189 -6.22 -29.70 6.51
N ALA A 190 -5.80 -30.40 7.56
CA ALA A 190 -6.50 -30.42 8.86
C ALA A 190 -6.57 -29.04 9.54
N ARG A 191 -5.70 -28.09 9.17
CA ARG A 191 -5.75 -26.70 9.66
C ARG A 191 -6.80 -25.85 8.98
N ILE A 192 -7.29 -26.25 7.80
CA ILE A 192 -8.33 -25.51 7.09
C ILE A 192 -9.66 -25.77 7.79
N GLN A 193 -10.24 -24.71 8.35
CA GLN A 193 -11.51 -24.75 9.07
C GLN A 193 -12.71 -24.38 8.19
N GLY A 194 -12.45 -23.77 7.02
CA GLY A 194 -13.50 -23.45 6.06
C GLY A 194 -13.01 -22.74 4.83
N LEU A 195 -13.88 -22.76 3.83
CA LEU A 195 -13.67 -22.14 2.52
C LEU A 195 -14.49 -20.86 2.41
N ILE A 196 -13.93 -19.85 1.75
CA ILE A 196 -14.61 -18.59 1.45
C ILE A 196 -14.60 -18.39 -0.06
N ILE A 197 -15.76 -18.16 -0.65
CA ILE A 197 -15.85 -17.67 -2.02
C ILE A 197 -15.95 -16.16 -1.97
N ASN A 198 -15.00 -15.48 -2.61
CA ASN A 198 -14.88 -14.02 -2.54
C ASN A 198 -15.14 -13.38 -3.91
N LYS A 199 -15.51 -12.09 -3.87
CA LYS A 199 -15.78 -11.24 -5.05
C LYS A 199 -16.93 -11.75 -5.91
N PHE A 200 -17.96 -12.28 -5.29
CA PHE A 200 -19.11 -12.82 -6.01
C PHE A 200 -19.99 -11.71 -6.60
N ARG A 201 -20.43 -11.92 -7.83
CA ARG A 201 -21.41 -11.07 -8.51
C ARG A 201 -22.56 -11.97 -9.01
N GLY A 202 -23.78 -11.64 -8.64
CA GLY A 202 -24.96 -12.35 -9.10
C GLY A 202 -25.82 -12.92 -7.98
N ASP A 203 -26.63 -13.94 -8.30
CA ASP A 203 -27.52 -14.59 -7.37
C ASP A 203 -26.85 -15.81 -6.72
N VAL A 204 -26.71 -15.79 -5.40
CA VAL A 204 -26.08 -16.86 -4.60
C VAL A 204 -26.86 -18.18 -4.72
N GLU A 205 -28.18 -18.14 -4.94
CA GLU A 205 -28.98 -19.34 -5.09
C GLU A 205 -28.58 -20.20 -6.30
N ILE A 206 -28.11 -19.56 -7.37
CA ILE A 206 -27.57 -20.26 -8.54
C ILE A 206 -26.24 -20.98 -8.20
N LEU A 207 -25.47 -20.42 -7.27
CA LEU A 207 -24.18 -20.97 -6.85
C LEU A 207 -24.33 -22.13 -5.84
N ARG A 208 -25.43 -22.16 -5.08
CA ARG A 208 -25.66 -23.09 -3.96
C ARG A 208 -25.41 -24.57 -4.27
N PRO A 209 -25.88 -25.14 -5.40
CA PRO A 209 -25.57 -26.53 -5.72
C PRO A 209 -24.06 -26.80 -5.86
N GLY A 210 -23.31 -25.84 -6.41
CA GLY A 210 -21.86 -25.92 -6.53
C GLY A 210 -21.14 -25.87 -5.17
N LEU A 211 -21.67 -25.10 -4.22
CA LEU A 211 -21.14 -25.04 -2.85
C LEU A 211 -21.26 -26.41 -2.19
N THR A 212 -22.43 -27.04 -2.25
CA THR A 212 -22.66 -28.40 -1.71
C THR A 212 -21.70 -29.41 -2.33
N MET A 213 -21.53 -29.40 -3.67
CA MET A 213 -20.57 -30.26 -4.35
C MET A 213 -19.12 -30.03 -3.89
N LEU A 214 -18.74 -28.78 -3.63
CA LEU A 214 -17.41 -28.43 -3.12
C LEU A 214 -17.19 -28.97 -1.72
N GLU A 215 -18.16 -28.79 -0.82
CA GLU A 215 -18.13 -29.32 0.55
C GLU A 215 -18.03 -30.86 0.56
N GLU A 216 -18.81 -31.55 -0.27
CA GLU A 216 -18.74 -33.01 -0.42
C GLU A 216 -17.35 -33.48 -0.85
N LYS A 217 -16.74 -32.78 -1.82
CA LYS A 217 -15.42 -33.12 -2.36
C LYS A 217 -14.28 -32.83 -1.41
N THR A 218 -14.30 -31.65 -0.75
CA THR A 218 -13.20 -31.19 0.11
C THR A 218 -13.34 -31.68 1.56
N ARG A 219 -14.56 -32.06 1.97
CA ARG A 219 -14.94 -32.33 3.37
C ARG A 219 -14.74 -31.12 4.28
N LEU A 220 -14.79 -29.91 3.71
CA LEU A 220 -14.65 -28.64 4.42
C LEU A 220 -15.91 -27.80 4.19
N PRO A 221 -16.41 -27.09 5.22
CA PRO A 221 -17.57 -26.23 5.07
C PRO A 221 -17.22 -24.98 4.24
N VAL A 222 -18.18 -24.50 3.44
CA VAL A 222 -18.11 -23.16 2.85
C VAL A 222 -18.73 -22.18 3.84
N LEU A 223 -17.90 -21.36 4.47
CA LEU A 223 -18.32 -20.41 5.52
C LEU A 223 -19.08 -19.19 4.98
N GLY A 224 -18.99 -18.96 3.67
CA GLY A 224 -19.76 -17.90 3.06
C GLY A 224 -19.33 -17.55 1.64
N VAL A 225 -20.18 -16.74 1.02
CA VAL A 225 -19.97 -16.17 -0.31
C VAL A 225 -19.97 -14.66 -0.16
N VAL A 226 -18.78 -14.07 -0.14
CA VAL A 226 -18.60 -12.63 0.01
C VAL A 226 -18.84 -11.94 -1.32
N PRO A 227 -19.78 -11.01 -1.41
CA PRO A 227 -20.03 -10.29 -2.65
C PRO A 227 -18.83 -9.43 -3.05
N TYR A 228 -18.81 -9.00 -4.31
CA TYR A 228 -17.88 -7.96 -4.73
C TYR A 228 -18.28 -6.65 -4.02
N LEU A 229 -17.46 -6.25 -3.05
CA LEU A 229 -17.71 -5.06 -2.26
C LEU A 229 -17.07 -3.86 -2.96
N ASN A 230 -17.89 -2.83 -3.21
CA ASN A 230 -17.40 -1.58 -3.78
C ASN A 230 -16.96 -0.66 -2.63
N VAL A 231 -15.79 -0.97 -2.06
CA VAL A 231 -15.17 -0.19 -0.99
C VAL A 231 -13.90 0.47 -1.50
N ASP A 232 -13.63 1.68 -1.04
CA ASP A 232 -12.44 2.43 -1.38
C ASP A 232 -11.41 2.33 -0.24
N ILE A 233 -10.75 1.19 -0.19
CA ILE A 233 -9.69 0.89 0.76
C ILE A 233 -8.36 0.85 0.00
N GLU A 234 -7.32 1.36 0.62
CA GLU A 234 -6.00 1.46 0.04
C GLU A 234 -5.47 0.09 -0.41
N ASP A 235 -5.06 0.03 -1.68
CA ASP A 235 -4.46 -1.18 -2.25
C ASP A 235 -3.01 -1.37 -1.78
N GLU A 236 -2.63 -2.63 -1.60
CA GLU A 236 -1.27 -2.99 -1.19
C GLU A 236 -0.24 -2.80 -2.30
N ASP A 237 -0.63 -3.08 -3.55
CA ASP A 237 0.30 -3.27 -4.66
C ASP A 237 0.16 -2.17 -5.73
N SER A 238 1.29 -1.76 -6.30
CA SER A 238 1.37 -0.91 -7.51
C SER A 238 0.78 -1.56 -8.77
N LEU A 239 0.35 -2.83 -8.71
CA LEU A 239 -0.45 -3.52 -9.74
C LEU A 239 -1.96 -3.31 -9.55
N SER A 240 -2.37 -2.42 -8.68
CA SER A 240 -3.75 -2.08 -8.41
C SER A 240 -4.50 -1.67 -9.68
N GLN A 241 -5.74 -2.15 -9.83
CA GLN A 241 -6.66 -1.73 -10.89
C GLN A 241 -6.98 -0.23 -10.82
N ARG A 242 -6.81 0.41 -9.67
CA ARG A 242 -6.92 1.86 -9.48
C ARG A 242 -6.02 2.64 -10.45
N LEU A 243 -4.80 2.14 -10.70
CA LEU A 243 -3.84 2.77 -11.61
C LEU A 243 -4.22 2.62 -13.09
N ASP A 244 -5.18 1.76 -13.42
CA ASP A 244 -5.66 1.53 -14.79
C ASP A 244 -6.91 2.37 -15.15
N VAL A 245 -7.47 3.13 -14.19
CA VAL A 245 -8.62 4.01 -14.42
C VAL A 245 -8.20 5.18 -15.31
N LYS A 246 -8.67 5.15 -16.55
CA LYS A 246 -8.14 6.03 -17.61
C LYS A 246 -8.92 7.33 -17.85
N ASN A 247 -10.13 7.52 -17.38
CA ASN A 247 -10.88 8.75 -17.67
C ASN A 247 -11.95 9.05 -16.62
N VAL A 248 -11.58 9.73 -15.57
CA VAL A 248 -12.56 10.42 -14.74
C VAL A 248 -12.71 11.84 -15.26
N VAL A 249 -13.75 12.10 -16.08
CA VAL A 249 -14.02 13.44 -16.60
C VAL A 249 -14.60 14.28 -15.47
N LYS A 250 -13.75 15.12 -14.89
CA LYS A 250 -14.11 16.14 -13.90
C LYS A 250 -13.62 17.51 -14.40
N PRO A 251 -14.06 18.61 -13.77
CA PRO A 251 -13.70 19.97 -14.22
C PRO A 251 -12.19 20.25 -14.30
N LEU A 252 -11.40 19.67 -13.40
CA LEU A 252 -9.96 19.83 -13.33
C LEU A 252 -9.26 18.50 -13.62
N ASP A 253 -8.25 18.51 -14.48
CA ASP A 253 -7.50 17.33 -14.91
C ASP A 253 -6.13 17.27 -14.22
N VAL A 254 -5.92 16.28 -13.36
CA VAL A 254 -4.66 16.05 -12.65
C VAL A 254 -4.00 14.78 -13.21
N ALA A 255 -2.84 14.96 -13.85
CA ALA A 255 -2.06 13.85 -14.41
C ALA A 255 -0.94 13.44 -13.46
N ILE A 256 -1.01 12.24 -12.94
CA ILE A 256 0.05 11.61 -12.13
C ILE A 256 0.89 10.74 -13.06
N ILE A 257 2.19 10.95 -13.09
CA ILE A 257 3.09 10.14 -13.92
C ILE A 257 3.25 8.75 -13.28
N ARG A 258 2.79 7.72 -13.97
CA ARG A 258 2.95 6.33 -13.54
C ARG A 258 4.36 5.85 -13.84
N LEU A 259 5.26 6.11 -12.90
CA LEU A 259 6.65 5.64 -12.98
C LEU A 259 6.70 4.10 -12.87
N PRO A 260 7.67 3.42 -13.51
CA PRO A 260 7.79 1.96 -13.45
C PRO A 260 7.91 1.39 -12.03
N ARG A 261 8.54 2.15 -11.13
CA ARG A 261 8.71 1.78 -9.72
C ARG A 261 7.98 2.74 -8.79
N LEU A 262 6.80 3.21 -9.24
CA LEU A 262 5.89 4.04 -8.45
C LEU A 262 5.73 3.48 -7.03
N SER A 263 5.94 4.31 -6.03
CA SER A 263 5.76 3.96 -4.62
C SER A 263 4.85 4.97 -3.93
N ASN A 264 4.16 4.52 -2.88
CA ASN A 264 3.29 5.35 -2.04
C ASN A 264 2.21 6.10 -2.85
N PHE A 265 1.64 5.45 -3.87
CA PHE A 265 0.56 6.04 -4.69
C PHE A 265 -0.70 6.34 -3.87
N THR A 266 -0.81 5.80 -2.67
CA THR A 266 -1.86 6.11 -1.69
C THR A 266 -1.88 7.57 -1.27
N ASP A 267 -0.79 8.32 -1.46
CA ASP A 267 -0.73 9.77 -1.24
C ASP A 267 -1.82 10.55 -2.01
N PHE A 268 -2.32 10.00 -3.13
CA PHE A 268 -3.21 10.72 -4.04
C PHE A 268 -4.69 10.38 -3.88
N ILE A 269 -5.06 9.50 -2.94
CA ILE A 269 -6.45 9.08 -2.72
C ILE A 269 -7.34 10.28 -2.37
N SER A 270 -6.85 11.21 -1.55
CA SER A 270 -7.60 12.42 -1.20
C SER A 270 -7.92 13.28 -2.44
N LEU A 271 -7.03 13.34 -3.43
CA LEU A 271 -7.29 14.02 -4.69
C LEU A 271 -8.36 13.29 -5.54
N GLU A 272 -8.30 11.96 -5.57
CA GLU A 272 -9.26 11.13 -6.32
C GLU A 272 -10.69 11.30 -5.78
N GLN A 273 -10.82 11.48 -4.46
CA GLN A 273 -12.10 11.69 -3.79
C GLN A 273 -12.70 13.08 -4.03
N HIS A 274 -11.90 14.06 -4.40
CA HIS A 274 -12.38 15.41 -4.61
C HIS A 274 -13.33 15.50 -5.83
N PRO A 275 -14.54 16.08 -5.69
CA PRO A 275 -15.54 16.10 -6.77
C PRO A 275 -15.12 16.85 -8.02
N LEU A 276 -14.23 17.84 -7.90
CA LEU A 276 -13.75 18.63 -9.02
C LEU A 276 -12.47 18.11 -9.68
N LEU A 277 -11.70 17.21 -9.01
CA LEU A 277 -10.41 16.71 -9.50
C LEU A 277 -10.58 15.38 -10.23
N GLY A 278 -10.33 15.35 -11.53
CA GLY A 278 -10.19 14.13 -12.33
C GLY A 278 -8.74 13.66 -12.30
N VAL A 279 -8.44 12.68 -11.45
CA VAL A 279 -7.10 12.12 -11.32
C VAL A 279 -6.91 10.97 -12.31
N ARG A 280 -5.79 10.96 -13.02
CA ARG A 280 -5.44 9.90 -13.96
C ARG A 280 -3.95 9.60 -13.94
N TYR A 281 -3.61 8.33 -14.11
CA TYR A 281 -2.23 7.86 -14.16
C TYR A 281 -1.75 7.76 -15.61
N VAL A 282 -0.55 8.27 -15.89
CA VAL A 282 -0.04 8.52 -17.26
C VAL A 282 1.32 7.87 -17.46
N GLU A 283 1.45 7.06 -18.52
CA GLU A 283 2.69 6.35 -18.89
C GLU A 283 3.28 6.82 -20.24
N SER A 284 2.62 7.72 -20.94
CA SER A 284 3.01 8.13 -22.29
C SER A 284 2.71 9.58 -22.57
N THR A 285 3.45 10.17 -23.51
CA THR A 285 3.23 11.56 -23.96
C THR A 285 1.83 11.77 -24.52
N ARG A 286 1.27 10.77 -25.23
CA ARG A 286 -0.11 10.84 -25.73
C ARG A 286 -1.11 10.86 -24.58
N GLY A 287 -0.87 10.03 -23.54
CA GLY A 287 -1.71 10.01 -22.35
C GLY A 287 -1.60 11.30 -21.52
N LEU A 288 -0.45 11.98 -21.53
CA LEU A 288 -0.26 13.22 -20.75
C LEU A 288 -1.19 14.34 -21.23
N GLY A 289 -1.25 14.61 -22.52
CA GLY A 289 -2.10 15.66 -23.08
C GLY A 289 -1.74 17.06 -22.55
N ALA A 290 -2.77 17.79 -22.07
CA ALA A 290 -2.64 19.13 -21.49
C ALA A 290 -3.41 19.21 -20.16
N PRO A 291 -2.90 18.61 -19.09
CA PRO A 291 -3.54 18.61 -17.78
C PRO A 291 -3.49 19.99 -17.11
N ASP A 292 -4.37 20.21 -16.15
CA ASP A 292 -4.37 21.39 -15.29
C ASP A 292 -3.27 21.33 -14.21
N CYS A 293 -2.81 20.10 -13.85
CA CYS A 293 -1.69 19.88 -12.94
C CYS A 293 -0.98 18.56 -13.27
N ILE A 294 0.35 18.52 -13.09
CA ILE A 294 1.17 17.32 -13.22
C ILE A 294 1.73 16.97 -11.85
N ILE A 295 1.67 15.67 -11.48
CA ILE A 295 2.33 15.16 -10.28
C ILE A 295 3.38 14.13 -10.69
N LEU A 296 4.62 14.37 -10.26
CA LEU A 296 5.70 13.40 -10.27
C LEU A 296 5.74 12.72 -8.90
N PRO A 297 5.31 11.46 -8.78
CA PRO A 297 5.16 10.78 -7.51
C PRO A 297 6.47 10.25 -6.94
N GLY A 298 6.41 9.66 -5.75
CA GLY A 298 7.49 8.88 -5.18
C GLY A 298 7.82 7.63 -5.99
N THR A 299 9.08 7.24 -5.96
CA THR A 299 9.56 6.03 -6.63
C THR A 299 10.63 5.32 -5.80
N LYS A 300 10.76 4.01 -6.00
CA LYS A 300 11.79 3.19 -5.33
C LYS A 300 13.17 3.35 -5.96
N ASN A 301 13.28 3.81 -7.19
CA ASN A 301 14.56 4.04 -7.86
C ASN A 301 14.47 5.29 -8.73
N THR A 302 14.84 6.42 -8.14
CA THR A 302 14.73 7.75 -8.75
C THR A 302 15.55 7.87 -10.03
N VAL A 303 16.72 7.27 -10.05
CA VAL A 303 17.67 7.37 -11.17
C VAL A 303 17.16 6.61 -12.40
N ASP A 304 16.80 5.34 -12.24
CA ASP A 304 16.32 4.53 -13.37
C ASP A 304 14.98 5.04 -13.89
N ASP A 305 14.11 5.53 -13.01
CA ASP A 305 12.81 6.07 -13.42
C ASP A 305 12.94 7.45 -14.08
N LEU A 306 13.95 8.26 -13.74
CA LEU A 306 14.29 9.47 -14.49
C LEU A 306 14.80 9.13 -15.90
N LEU A 307 15.61 8.08 -16.05
CA LEU A 307 16.05 7.62 -17.37
C LEU A 307 14.88 7.11 -18.21
N TRP A 308 13.94 6.38 -17.59
CA TRP A 308 12.70 5.97 -18.26
C TRP A 308 11.85 7.18 -18.69
N LEU A 309 11.73 8.20 -17.84
CA LEU A 309 11.01 9.45 -18.16
C LEU A 309 11.57 10.14 -19.41
N ARG A 310 12.90 10.10 -19.60
CA ARG A 310 13.58 10.59 -20.80
C ARG A 310 13.31 9.73 -22.02
N GLN A 311 13.47 8.42 -21.88
CA GLN A 311 13.29 7.47 -22.98
C GLN A 311 11.85 7.44 -23.50
N SER A 312 10.87 7.61 -22.62
CA SER A 312 9.44 7.68 -22.98
C SER A 312 9.05 8.99 -23.65
N GLY A 313 9.92 10.01 -23.63
CA GLY A 313 9.65 11.36 -24.11
C GLY A 313 8.80 12.22 -23.17
N LEU A 314 8.40 11.69 -22.01
CA LEU A 314 7.60 12.42 -21.02
C LEU A 314 8.36 13.61 -20.43
N GLU A 315 9.70 13.50 -20.21
CA GLU A 315 10.52 14.63 -19.76
C GLU A 315 10.32 15.86 -20.64
N ALA A 316 10.49 15.72 -21.97
CA ALA A 316 10.34 16.82 -22.92
C ALA A 316 8.90 17.40 -22.91
N ALA A 317 7.89 16.55 -22.79
CA ALA A 317 6.50 16.98 -22.72
C ALA A 317 6.20 17.74 -21.41
N ILE A 318 6.72 17.29 -20.28
CA ILE A 318 6.60 17.95 -18.97
C ILE A 318 7.28 19.32 -19.00
N LEU A 319 8.52 19.40 -19.50
CA LEU A 319 9.25 20.67 -19.63
C LEU A 319 8.49 21.69 -20.47
N LYS A 320 7.92 21.27 -21.60
CA LYS A 320 7.09 22.12 -22.46
C LYS A 320 5.81 22.62 -21.76
N LEU A 321 5.20 21.80 -20.89
CA LEU A 321 4.03 22.20 -20.10
C LEU A 321 4.44 23.14 -18.95
N ALA A 322 5.59 22.90 -18.31
CA ALA A 322 6.16 23.80 -17.31
C ALA A 322 6.42 25.22 -17.88
N GLU A 323 7.00 25.33 -19.09
CA GLU A 323 7.21 26.61 -19.79
C GLU A 323 5.89 27.36 -20.05
N ARG A 324 4.77 26.64 -20.14
CA ARG A 324 3.42 27.23 -20.32
C ARG A 324 2.75 27.59 -18.99
N GLY A 325 3.43 27.33 -17.86
CA GLY A 325 2.93 27.65 -16.53
C GLY A 325 2.02 26.56 -15.92
N THR A 326 1.95 25.35 -16.53
CA THR A 326 1.23 24.23 -15.91
C THR A 326 1.85 23.90 -14.55
N PRO A 327 1.08 23.87 -13.46
CA PRO A 327 1.57 23.51 -12.14
C PRO A 327 2.15 22.09 -12.10
N ILE A 328 3.30 21.94 -11.44
CA ILE A 328 3.97 20.65 -11.27
C ILE A 328 4.29 20.43 -9.79
N LEU A 329 3.89 19.30 -9.25
CA LEU A 329 4.21 18.88 -7.90
C LEU A 329 5.07 17.62 -7.93
N GLY A 330 6.23 17.66 -7.29
CA GLY A 330 7.09 16.49 -7.08
C GLY A 330 7.02 16.00 -5.64
N VAL A 331 6.82 14.70 -5.45
CA VAL A 331 6.82 14.05 -4.14
C VAL A 331 8.00 13.09 -4.04
N CYS A 332 8.83 13.23 -3.02
CA CYS A 332 9.96 12.34 -2.71
C CYS A 332 10.89 12.13 -3.93
N GLY A 333 10.89 10.97 -4.59
CA GLY A 333 11.65 10.73 -5.81
C GLY A 333 11.29 11.69 -6.95
N GLY A 334 10.01 12.02 -7.10
CA GLY A 334 9.55 13.03 -8.05
C GLY A 334 10.10 14.43 -7.75
N TYR A 335 10.18 14.82 -6.47
CA TYR A 335 10.84 16.06 -6.06
C TYR A 335 12.33 16.06 -6.45
N GLN A 336 13.04 14.95 -6.19
CA GLN A 336 14.44 14.80 -6.59
C GLN A 336 14.64 14.95 -8.10
N MET A 337 13.76 14.34 -8.91
CA MET A 337 13.80 14.44 -10.39
C MET A 337 13.63 15.88 -10.90
N LEU A 338 12.83 16.70 -10.21
CA LEU A 338 12.61 18.11 -10.58
C LEU A 338 13.86 18.99 -10.40
N GLY A 339 14.84 18.55 -9.61
CA GLY A 339 16.08 19.26 -9.34
C GLY A 339 16.99 19.39 -10.55
N GLN A 340 18.13 20.05 -10.34
CA GLN A 340 19.16 20.28 -11.37
C GLN A 340 20.06 19.06 -11.54
N GLN A 341 20.39 18.37 -10.44
CA GLN A 341 21.42 17.33 -10.40
C GLN A 341 21.06 16.23 -9.41
N LEU A 342 21.27 14.98 -9.81
CA LEU A 342 21.19 13.78 -8.98
C LEU A 342 22.55 13.04 -9.04
N ASP A 343 23.20 12.89 -7.90
CA ASP A 343 24.47 12.23 -7.76
C ASP A 343 24.34 10.97 -6.92
N ASP A 344 24.73 9.83 -7.48
CA ASP A 344 24.78 8.52 -6.79
C ASP A 344 26.23 8.01 -6.72
N PRO A 345 27.06 8.61 -5.83
CA PRO A 345 28.49 8.37 -5.77
C PRO A 345 28.87 6.97 -5.27
N THR A 346 27.96 6.29 -4.59
CA THR A 346 28.15 4.92 -4.06
C THR A 346 27.35 3.87 -4.80
N GLY A 347 26.45 4.27 -5.71
CA GLY A 347 25.49 3.36 -6.35
C GLY A 347 24.41 2.85 -5.42
N SER A 348 24.15 3.56 -4.32
CA SER A 348 23.18 3.16 -3.30
C SER A 348 21.74 3.19 -3.80
N GLU A 349 21.43 4.05 -4.78
CA GLU A 349 20.10 4.19 -5.37
C GLU A 349 19.91 3.21 -6.55
N SER A 350 20.84 3.19 -7.49
CA SER A 350 20.70 2.48 -8.77
C SER A 350 21.59 1.26 -8.95
N GLY A 351 22.44 0.95 -7.96
CA GLY A 351 23.44 -0.11 -8.06
C GLY A 351 24.68 0.28 -8.90
N ARG A 352 24.74 1.53 -9.38
CA ARG A 352 25.83 2.05 -10.22
C ARG A 352 26.22 3.47 -9.80
N VAL A 353 27.51 3.73 -9.73
CA VAL A 353 28.03 5.10 -9.54
C VAL A 353 27.68 5.93 -10.77
N GLN A 354 26.92 6.98 -10.57
CA GLN A 354 26.53 7.87 -11.67
C GLN A 354 26.10 9.25 -11.18
N SER A 355 26.06 10.16 -12.12
CA SER A 355 25.65 11.55 -11.94
C SER A 355 24.79 11.94 -13.13
N LEU A 356 23.57 12.41 -12.88
CA LEU A 356 22.57 12.74 -13.89
C LEU A 356 22.04 14.16 -13.69
N ARG A 357 21.77 14.85 -14.78
CA ARG A 357 20.97 16.07 -14.71
C ARG A 357 19.53 15.71 -14.42
N GLY A 358 18.90 16.42 -13.50
CA GLY A 358 17.45 16.36 -13.31
C GLY A 358 16.70 17.15 -14.40
N LEU A 359 15.41 17.41 -14.19
CA LEU A 359 14.59 18.25 -15.09
C LEU A 359 14.99 19.72 -15.02
N GLY A 360 15.69 20.16 -13.97
CA GLY A 360 16.16 21.54 -13.81
C GLY A 360 15.06 22.56 -13.51
N LEU A 361 13.88 22.10 -13.09
CA LEU A 361 12.74 22.97 -12.78
C LEU A 361 12.80 23.56 -11.37
N LEU A 362 13.52 22.90 -10.45
CA LEU A 362 13.78 23.39 -9.10
C LEU A 362 15.29 23.65 -8.91
N PRO A 363 15.68 24.70 -8.19
CA PRO A 363 17.09 24.99 -7.88
C PRO A 363 17.58 24.09 -6.73
N THR A 364 17.61 22.79 -6.97
CA THR A 364 17.98 21.77 -5.97
C THR A 364 18.97 20.77 -6.55
N ARG A 365 19.79 20.18 -5.67
CA ARG A 365 20.75 19.11 -6.00
C ARG A 365 20.63 18.01 -4.98
N THR A 366 20.49 16.76 -5.44
CA THR A 366 20.34 15.60 -4.58
C THR A 366 21.57 14.70 -4.66
N VAL A 367 22.10 14.31 -3.50
CA VAL A 367 23.18 13.31 -3.37
C VAL A 367 22.61 12.11 -2.63
N PHE A 368 22.65 10.94 -3.27
CA PHE A 368 22.21 9.69 -2.66
C PHE A 368 23.28 9.13 -1.72
N SER A 369 22.82 8.49 -0.63
CA SER A 369 23.67 7.85 0.36
C SER A 369 23.00 6.59 0.89
N GLU A 370 23.75 5.76 1.61
CA GLU A 370 23.20 4.55 2.26
C GLU A 370 22.28 4.88 3.44
N GLN A 371 22.41 6.08 4.01
CA GLN A 371 21.57 6.50 5.11
C GLN A 371 20.15 6.82 4.62
N LYS A 372 19.17 6.12 5.18
CA LYS A 372 17.76 6.33 4.91
C LYS A 372 17.14 7.20 6.02
N ARG A 373 16.53 8.31 5.63
CA ARG A 373 15.70 9.12 6.54
C ARG A 373 14.32 8.47 6.62
N ARG A 374 13.84 8.24 7.84
CA ARG A 374 12.52 7.71 8.14
C ARG A 374 12.00 8.43 9.36
N THR A 375 10.98 9.22 9.23
CA THR A 375 10.43 9.98 10.35
C THR A 375 8.97 10.38 10.05
N GLN A 376 8.14 10.35 11.09
CA GLN A 376 6.84 11.01 11.08
C GLN A 376 7.07 12.51 11.20
N VAL A 377 6.33 13.30 10.41
CA VAL A 377 6.48 14.74 10.38
C VAL A 377 5.12 15.43 10.36
N THR A 378 5.09 16.62 10.97
CA THR A 378 4.06 17.62 10.75
C THR A 378 4.70 18.87 10.20
N ALA A 379 4.05 19.53 9.25
CA ALA A 379 4.57 20.73 8.62
C ALA A 379 3.45 21.75 8.38
N THR A 380 3.84 22.98 8.12
CA THR A 380 2.93 24.02 7.63
C THR A 380 3.50 24.57 6.33
N VAL A 381 2.71 24.53 5.27
CA VAL A 381 3.13 25.10 3.98
C VAL A 381 3.32 26.61 4.15
N THR A 382 4.49 27.10 3.73
CA THR A 382 4.85 28.52 3.77
C THR A 382 4.79 29.17 2.40
N ALA A 383 4.82 28.35 1.35
CA ALA A 383 4.83 28.83 -0.03
C ALA A 383 3.41 29.17 -0.54
N GLU A 384 3.28 30.32 -1.19
CA GLU A 384 2.09 30.63 -1.96
C GLU A 384 1.99 29.74 -3.21
N PRO A 385 0.80 29.34 -3.66
CA PRO A 385 -0.55 29.77 -3.18
C PRO A 385 -1.12 28.90 -2.06
N PHE A 386 -0.33 28.01 -1.46
CA PHE A 386 -0.81 27.01 -0.49
C PHE A 386 -0.48 27.36 0.97
N ALA A 387 0.06 28.55 1.20
CA ALA A 387 0.50 29.00 2.54
C ALA A 387 -0.58 28.81 3.60
N GLY A 388 -0.14 28.30 4.78
CA GLY A 388 -0.99 28.01 5.94
C GLY A 388 -1.65 26.62 5.92
N ALA A 389 -1.51 25.81 4.85
CA ALA A 389 -1.98 24.42 4.88
C ALA A 389 -1.14 23.62 5.89
N LYS A 390 -1.81 22.88 6.76
CA LYS A 390 -1.17 21.96 7.70
C LYS A 390 -1.05 20.59 7.07
N LEU A 391 0.13 20.00 7.20
CA LEU A 391 0.46 18.69 6.68
C LEU A 391 0.80 17.76 7.84
N THR A 392 0.36 16.51 7.73
CA THR A 392 0.79 15.43 8.62
C THR A 392 1.13 14.23 7.75
N GLY A 393 2.30 13.66 7.95
CA GLY A 393 2.75 12.56 7.12
C GLY A 393 4.11 12.03 7.57
N TYR A 394 4.87 11.51 6.64
CA TYR A 394 6.19 10.95 6.93
C TYR A 394 7.17 11.19 5.79
N GLU A 395 8.46 11.23 6.11
CA GLU A 395 9.55 11.19 5.14
C GLU A 395 10.16 9.78 5.10
N ILE A 396 10.45 9.30 3.90
CA ILE A 396 11.13 8.02 3.68
C ILE A 396 11.98 8.08 2.41
N HIS A 397 13.23 8.46 2.52
CA HIS A 397 14.12 8.63 1.37
C HIS A 397 15.61 8.40 1.71
N THR A 398 16.44 8.18 0.70
CA THR A 398 17.89 7.96 0.81
C THR A 398 18.71 9.19 0.37
N GLY A 399 18.14 10.09 -0.42
CA GLY A 399 18.82 11.28 -0.91
C GLY A 399 18.83 12.43 0.11
N ARG A 400 19.93 13.20 0.11
CA ARG A 400 20.00 14.50 0.75
C ARG A 400 19.98 15.59 -0.31
N THR A 401 18.96 16.45 -0.24
CA THR A 401 18.79 17.57 -1.19
C THR A 401 19.27 18.88 -0.58
N VAL A 402 20.13 19.55 -1.33
CA VAL A 402 20.53 20.93 -1.06
C VAL A 402 19.59 21.85 -1.84
N VAL A 403 19.01 22.82 -1.17
CA VAL A 403 18.02 23.76 -1.72
C VAL A 403 18.64 25.14 -1.80
N GLU A 404 18.67 25.71 -3.01
CA GLU A 404 19.13 27.10 -3.28
C GLU A 404 17.93 28.03 -3.57
N GLY A 405 16.73 27.66 -3.15
CA GLY A 405 15.46 28.33 -3.47
C GLY A 405 14.58 28.58 -2.26
N THR A 406 13.33 28.96 -2.51
CA THR A 406 12.30 29.15 -1.48
C THR A 406 11.80 27.79 -0.98
N PRO A 407 11.75 27.55 0.34
CA PRO A 407 11.18 26.34 0.90
C PRO A 407 9.68 26.19 0.55
N PHE A 408 9.19 24.97 0.44
CA PHE A 408 7.77 24.70 0.25
C PHE A 408 7.02 24.81 1.58
N ASP A 409 7.56 24.21 2.63
CA ASP A 409 6.95 24.20 3.96
C ASP A 409 7.99 24.38 5.07
N THR A 410 7.50 24.40 6.31
CA THR A 410 8.31 24.41 7.52
C THR A 410 7.83 23.30 8.44
N LEU A 411 8.74 22.42 8.82
CA LEU A 411 8.49 21.33 9.75
C LEU A 411 8.19 21.86 11.16
N ALA A 412 7.57 21.02 12.01
CA ALA A 412 7.23 21.41 13.39
C ALA A 412 8.44 21.80 14.26
N ASP A 413 9.64 21.32 13.93
CA ASP A 413 10.90 21.71 14.58
C ASP A 413 11.49 23.03 14.07
N GLY A 414 10.79 23.69 13.13
CA GLY A 414 11.18 24.96 12.53
C GLY A 414 12.14 24.84 11.33
N GLN A 415 12.49 23.63 10.91
CA GLN A 415 13.36 23.45 9.76
C GLN A 415 12.58 23.66 8.44
N PRO A 416 13.17 24.36 7.45
CA PRO A 416 12.59 24.47 6.12
C PRO A 416 12.68 23.13 5.38
N GLU A 417 11.61 22.77 4.64
CA GLU A 417 11.55 21.58 3.82
C GLU A 417 11.03 21.92 2.42
N GLY A 418 11.40 21.06 1.44
CA GLY A 418 10.95 21.20 0.07
C GLY A 418 11.52 22.39 -0.67
N CYS A 419 10.98 22.64 -1.88
CA CYS A 419 11.41 23.76 -2.71
C CYS A 419 10.29 24.25 -3.62
N VAL A 420 10.25 25.54 -3.90
CA VAL A 420 9.32 26.15 -4.85
C VAL A 420 10.07 27.02 -5.85
N ASN A 421 9.66 26.94 -7.12
CA ASN A 421 10.10 27.85 -8.17
C ASN A 421 8.93 28.11 -9.14
N GLY A 422 8.32 29.30 -9.06
CA GLY A 422 7.12 29.64 -9.83
C GLY A 422 5.95 28.71 -9.53
N SER A 423 5.48 27.97 -10.55
CA SER A 423 4.41 26.98 -10.43
C SER A 423 4.90 25.55 -10.20
N VAL A 424 6.17 25.38 -9.88
CA VAL A 424 6.77 24.05 -9.59
C VAL A 424 7.04 23.93 -8.11
N PHE A 425 6.55 22.86 -7.50
CA PHE A 425 6.58 22.57 -6.08
C PHE A 425 7.20 21.20 -5.83
N GLY A 426 7.95 21.04 -4.78
CA GLY A 426 8.55 19.76 -4.42
C GLY A 426 8.69 19.58 -2.92
N THR A 427 8.40 18.39 -2.42
CA THR A 427 8.50 18.02 -1.00
C THR A 427 8.87 16.55 -0.83
N TYR A 428 9.49 16.20 0.30
CA TYR A 428 9.73 14.81 0.70
C TYR A 428 8.55 14.17 1.43
N LEU A 429 7.54 14.96 1.82
CA LEU A 429 6.42 14.48 2.64
C LEU A 429 5.50 13.54 1.84
N HIS A 430 5.32 12.33 2.36
CA HIS A 430 4.23 11.42 2.00
C HIS A 430 3.02 11.65 2.92
N GLY A 431 1.80 11.41 2.41
CA GLY A 431 0.57 11.71 3.13
C GLY A 431 0.20 13.20 3.13
N LEU A 432 0.84 14.01 2.29
CA LEU A 432 0.68 15.48 2.23
C LEU A 432 -0.77 15.93 1.96
N PHE A 433 -1.61 15.08 1.39
CA PHE A 433 -3.01 15.37 1.11
C PHE A 433 -3.98 14.81 2.17
N ASP A 434 -3.50 14.04 3.16
CA ASP A 434 -4.35 13.31 4.10
C ASP A 434 -5.16 14.23 5.03
N THR A 435 -4.64 15.43 5.37
CA THR A 435 -5.41 16.43 6.13
C THR A 435 -6.54 17.07 5.34
N GLY A 436 -6.51 16.97 4.00
CA GLY A 436 -7.43 17.63 3.09
C GLY A 436 -7.13 19.12 2.83
N GLU A 437 -6.37 19.79 3.71
CA GLU A 437 -6.12 21.24 3.57
C GLU A 437 -5.34 21.59 2.30
N LEU A 438 -4.31 20.79 1.95
CA LEU A 438 -3.56 21.01 0.70
C LEU A 438 -4.41 20.65 -0.53
N THR A 439 -5.25 19.62 -0.45
CA THR A 439 -6.19 19.25 -1.50
C THR A 439 -7.12 20.42 -1.85
N GLU A 440 -7.72 21.03 -0.83
CA GLU A 440 -8.61 22.19 -0.99
C GLU A 440 -7.88 23.39 -1.62
N LYS A 441 -6.70 23.74 -1.08
CA LYS A 441 -5.92 24.86 -1.61
C LYS A 441 -5.45 24.63 -3.05
N LEU A 442 -5.02 23.42 -3.39
CA LEU A 442 -4.67 23.02 -4.75
C LEU A 442 -5.89 23.17 -5.69
N THR A 443 -7.05 22.68 -5.25
CA THR A 443 -8.28 22.78 -6.05
C THR A 443 -8.68 24.23 -6.30
N VAL A 444 -8.68 25.07 -5.27
CA VAL A 444 -8.96 26.51 -5.40
C VAL A 444 -7.97 27.20 -6.35
N PHE A 445 -6.70 26.86 -6.25
CA PHE A 445 -5.66 27.39 -7.12
C PHE A 445 -5.89 27.01 -8.60
N LEU A 446 -6.17 25.74 -8.87
CA LEU A 446 -6.44 25.25 -10.22
C LEU A 446 -7.74 25.82 -10.81
N CYS A 447 -8.80 25.93 -9.99
CA CYS A 447 -10.05 26.59 -10.37
C CYS A 447 -9.81 28.03 -10.81
N LYS A 448 -9.01 28.79 -10.03
CA LYS A 448 -8.65 30.17 -10.36
C LYS A 448 -7.90 30.28 -11.68
N GLN A 449 -6.95 29.39 -11.95
CA GLN A 449 -6.21 29.36 -13.20
C GLN A 449 -7.11 29.06 -14.40
N LYS A 450 -8.09 28.17 -14.22
CA LYS A 450 -9.01 27.76 -15.29
C LYS A 450 -10.24 28.68 -15.42
N GLY A 451 -10.40 29.66 -14.54
CA GLY A 451 -11.56 30.56 -14.52
C GLY A 451 -12.87 29.88 -14.10
N ILE A 452 -12.78 28.83 -13.28
CA ILE A 452 -13.92 28.08 -12.73
C ILE A 452 -14.16 28.59 -11.31
N ALA A 453 -15.43 28.80 -10.93
CA ALA A 453 -15.78 29.10 -9.55
C ALA A 453 -15.51 27.85 -8.69
N PRO A 454 -14.74 27.93 -7.60
CA PRO A 454 -14.62 26.83 -6.67
C PRO A 454 -15.98 26.63 -5.97
N GLU A 455 -16.67 25.55 -6.28
CA GLU A 455 -17.79 25.11 -5.45
C GLU A 455 -17.20 24.61 -4.14
N ALA A 456 -17.70 25.10 -3.01
CA ALA A 456 -17.31 24.61 -1.70
C ALA A 456 -17.78 23.15 -1.56
N ALA A 457 -16.93 22.21 -1.92
CA ALA A 457 -17.16 20.80 -1.64
C ALA A 457 -16.79 20.58 -0.18
N ALA A 458 -17.78 20.23 0.65
CA ALA A 458 -17.47 19.76 1.98
C ALA A 458 -16.76 18.41 1.88
N LEU A 459 -15.40 18.43 1.87
CA LEU A 459 -14.65 17.20 1.94
C LEU A 459 -14.84 16.54 3.31
N VAL A 460 -15.15 15.26 3.28
CA VAL A 460 -15.09 14.44 4.48
C VAL A 460 -13.59 14.27 4.81
N PRO A 461 -13.12 14.55 6.04
CA PRO A 461 -11.75 14.30 6.43
C PRO A 461 -11.36 12.86 6.11
N MET A 462 -10.15 12.65 5.55
CA MET A 462 -9.71 11.32 5.07
C MET A 462 -9.80 10.24 6.14
N GLU A 463 -9.50 10.58 7.40
CA GLU A 463 -9.65 9.64 8.50
C GLU A 463 -11.11 9.18 8.68
N GLN A 464 -12.07 10.12 8.68
CA GLN A 464 -13.48 9.80 8.77
C GLN A 464 -13.96 8.98 7.56
N TYR A 465 -13.47 9.32 6.36
CA TYR A 465 -13.78 8.57 5.15
C TYR A 465 -13.26 7.13 5.24
N ARG A 466 -12.00 6.92 5.68
CA ARG A 466 -11.44 5.57 5.89
C ARG A 466 -12.27 4.76 6.88
N GLN A 467 -12.67 5.36 8.02
CA GLN A 467 -13.49 4.68 9.02
C GLN A 467 -14.82 4.22 8.42
N GLN A 468 -15.47 5.05 7.61
CA GLN A 468 -16.70 4.67 6.90
C GLN A 468 -16.47 3.51 5.92
N GLN A 469 -15.34 3.51 5.19
CA GLN A 469 -15.01 2.43 4.28
C GLN A 469 -14.72 1.11 5.02
N PHE A 470 -14.06 1.17 6.18
CA PHE A 470 -13.85 -0.02 7.03
C PHE A 470 -15.18 -0.56 7.58
N ASP A 471 -16.11 0.29 7.97
CA ASP A 471 -17.43 -0.13 8.43
C ASP A 471 -18.24 -0.80 7.31
N LEU A 472 -18.24 -0.22 6.10
CA LEU A 472 -18.89 -0.81 4.92
C LEU A 472 -18.27 -2.19 4.57
N LEU A 473 -16.95 -2.30 4.65
CA LEU A 473 -16.26 -3.57 4.41
C LEU A 473 -16.65 -4.61 5.47
N ALA A 474 -16.62 -4.23 6.75
CA ALA A 474 -16.97 -5.11 7.86
C ALA A 474 -18.43 -5.59 7.78
N ASP A 475 -19.37 -4.70 7.50
CA ASP A 475 -20.78 -5.03 7.35
C ASP A 475 -21.00 -6.00 6.19
N GLY A 476 -20.36 -5.74 5.04
CA GLY A 476 -20.48 -6.61 3.87
C GLY A 476 -19.92 -8.02 4.11
N VAL A 477 -18.78 -8.15 4.79
CA VAL A 477 -18.17 -9.44 5.11
C VAL A 477 -18.92 -10.14 6.24
N ARG A 478 -19.33 -9.42 7.30
CA ARG A 478 -20.12 -9.96 8.43
C ARG A 478 -21.45 -10.53 7.95
N GLY A 479 -22.12 -9.86 7.03
CA GLY A 479 -23.39 -10.34 6.47
C GLY A 479 -23.27 -11.55 5.55
N ALA A 480 -22.05 -11.82 5.05
CA ALA A 480 -21.78 -12.88 4.08
C ALA A 480 -21.15 -14.15 4.69
N LEU A 481 -20.50 -14.04 5.86
CA LEU A 481 -19.81 -15.15 6.51
C LEU A 481 -20.60 -15.69 7.72
N ASP A 482 -20.52 -17.02 7.93
CA ASP A 482 -20.88 -17.63 9.23
C ASP A 482 -19.85 -17.22 10.30
N MET A 483 -20.06 -16.06 10.91
CA MET A 483 -19.16 -15.55 11.93
C MET A 483 -19.11 -16.45 13.18
N ALA A 484 -20.17 -17.20 13.50
CA ALA A 484 -20.13 -18.16 14.59
C ALA A 484 -19.15 -19.30 14.29
N ALA A 485 -19.10 -19.77 13.04
CA ALA A 485 -18.11 -20.75 12.61
C ALA A 485 -16.68 -20.19 12.64
N VAL A 486 -16.48 -18.89 12.26
CA VAL A 486 -15.18 -18.24 12.39
C VAL A 486 -14.72 -18.16 13.84
N TYR A 487 -15.59 -17.81 14.78
CA TYR A 487 -15.27 -17.82 16.22
C TYR A 487 -14.97 -19.23 16.71
N ARG A 488 -15.79 -20.24 16.35
CA ARG A 488 -15.52 -21.65 16.70
C ARG A 488 -14.17 -22.14 16.17
N ALA A 489 -13.77 -21.74 14.97
CA ALA A 489 -12.45 -22.09 14.42
C ALA A 489 -11.30 -21.60 15.30
N MET A 490 -11.46 -20.46 15.98
CA MET A 490 -10.49 -19.94 16.96
C MET A 490 -10.63 -20.57 18.36
N GLY A 491 -11.59 -21.49 18.56
CA GLY A 491 -11.92 -22.04 19.88
C GLY A 491 -12.54 -20.99 20.80
N MET A 492 -13.36 -20.10 20.24
CA MET A 492 -14.13 -19.08 20.96
C MET A 492 -15.62 -19.36 20.79
N GLU A 493 -16.40 -19.14 21.86
CA GLU A 493 -17.85 -19.14 21.84
C GLU A 493 -18.37 -17.68 21.80
N ARG A 494 -19.36 -17.44 20.97
CA ARG A 494 -20.09 -16.16 20.92
C ARG A 494 -21.58 -16.44 20.90
#